data_6aa859b12fe8dabb54727023d720d165
#
_entry.id   6aa859b12fe8dabb54727023d720d165
#
_cell.length_a   1.000
_cell.length_b   1.000
_cell.length_c   1.000
_cell.angle_alpha   90.00
_cell.angle_beta   90.00
_cell.angle_gamma   90.00
#
_symmetry.space_group_name_H-M   'P 1'
#
loop_
_entity.id
_entity.type
_entity.pdbx_description
1 polymer ?
#
loop_
_entity_poly.entity_id
_entity_poly.type
_entity_poly.pdbx_seq_one_letter_code
_entity_poly.pdbx_strand_id
1 'polypeptide(L)'
;MTQVENFQWQAHYNQAMNQQFYAACATMSDEERKRDMKAFFESIHGTLNHLLLTDKVWLGRIENQPFSVSSLREILYEDFDELRAERERTDARIMTLVGKLNESDLNRVLSYHSIMTNSAQAFSLDQVLTHLFLHQTHHRGQVSTLISQLGYDFGETDILWVE
;
A
#
# COMPACT_ATOMS: atom_id res chain seq x y z
N MET A 1 -23.35 -8.00 -0.53
CA MET A 1 -22.17 -7.28 -0.01
C MET A 1 -22.35 -5.80 -0.30
N THR A 2 -22.37 -4.97 0.73
CA THR A 2 -22.41 -3.52 0.59
C THR A 2 -21.04 -2.99 0.12
N GLN A 3 -20.94 -1.72 -0.24
CA GLN A 3 -19.66 -1.14 -0.66
C GLN A 3 -18.67 -1.07 0.51
N VAL A 4 -19.15 -0.78 1.72
CA VAL A 4 -18.30 -0.80 2.94
C VAL A 4 -17.79 -2.21 3.22
N GLU A 5 -18.65 -3.24 3.17
CA GLU A 5 -18.23 -4.64 3.34
C GLU A 5 -17.18 -5.04 2.30
N ASN A 6 -17.31 -4.56 1.06
CA ASN A 6 -16.31 -4.80 0.02
C ASN A 6 -14.96 -4.16 0.35
N PHE A 7 -14.94 -2.93 0.87
CA PHE A 7 -13.68 -2.30 1.31
C PHE A 7 -13.07 -2.99 2.53
N GLN A 8 -13.89 -3.48 3.46
CA GLN A 8 -13.41 -4.28 4.60
C GLN A 8 -12.75 -5.57 4.11
N TRP A 9 -13.37 -6.29 3.16
CA TRP A 9 -12.78 -7.48 2.55
C TRP A 9 -11.47 -7.17 1.81
N GLN A 10 -11.42 -6.09 1.03
CA GLN A 10 -10.18 -5.66 0.36
C GLN A 10 -9.09 -5.27 1.35
N ALA A 11 -9.42 -4.68 2.51
CA ALA A 11 -8.45 -4.36 3.55
C ALA A 11 -7.87 -5.62 4.20
N HIS A 12 -8.68 -6.65 4.47
CA HIS A 12 -8.22 -7.96 4.93
C HIS A 12 -7.25 -8.58 3.91
N TYR A 13 -7.66 -8.64 2.66
CA TYR A 13 -6.80 -9.11 1.58
C TYR A 13 -5.49 -8.33 1.51
N ASN A 14 -5.56 -7.00 1.58
CA ASN A 14 -4.38 -6.15 1.53
C ASN A 14 -3.38 -6.46 2.65
N GLN A 15 -3.87 -6.60 3.88
CA GLN A 15 -3.05 -6.95 5.04
C GLN A 15 -2.42 -8.34 4.87
N ALA A 16 -3.20 -9.35 4.48
CA ALA A 16 -2.71 -10.71 4.28
C ALA A 16 -1.62 -10.76 3.20
N MET A 17 -1.83 -10.09 2.08
CA MET A 17 -0.85 -10.03 0.99
C MET A 17 0.42 -9.28 1.41
N ASN A 18 0.31 -8.18 2.14
CA ASN A 18 1.49 -7.49 2.64
C ASN A 18 2.29 -8.39 3.59
N GLN A 19 1.64 -9.09 4.52
CA GLN A 19 2.31 -10.05 5.42
C GLN A 19 3.04 -11.14 4.61
N GLN A 20 2.39 -11.71 3.60
CA GLN A 20 2.95 -12.76 2.76
C GLN A 20 4.18 -12.26 1.97
N PHE A 21 4.07 -11.10 1.31
CA PHE A 21 5.16 -10.53 0.53
C PHE A 21 6.35 -10.12 1.39
N TYR A 22 6.10 -9.51 2.55
CA TYR A 22 7.18 -9.17 3.49
C TYR A 22 7.82 -10.43 4.09
N ALA A 23 7.06 -11.51 4.33
CA ALA A 23 7.63 -12.80 4.76
C ALA A 23 8.56 -13.38 3.68
N ALA A 24 8.16 -13.37 2.41
CA ALA A 24 9.01 -13.78 1.30
C ALA A 24 10.28 -12.91 1.22
N CYS A 25 10.14 -11.59 1.29
CA CYS A 25 11.27 -10.67 1.25
C CYS A 25 12.22 -10.83 2.46
N ALA A 26 11.73 -11.26 3.61
CA ALA A 26 12.57 -11.50 4.81
C ALA A 26 13.56 -12.64 4.62
N THR A 27 13.33 -13.56 3.67
CA THR A 27 14.26 -14.66 3.35
C THR A 27 15.40 -14.21 2.45
N MET A 28 15.34 -13.01 1.89
CA MET A 28 16.35 -12.43 0.99
C MET A 28 17.40 -11.66 1.77
N SER A 29 18.61 -11.55 1.20
CA SER A 29 19.61 -10.60 1.70
C SER A 29 19.20 -9.16 1.46
N ASP A 30 19.78 -8.23 2.21
CA ASP A 30 19.55 -6.79 2.01
C ASP A 30 20.01 -6.33 0.62
N GLU A 31 21.11 -6.91 0.13
CA GLU A 31 21.60 -6.65 -1.24
C GLU A 31 20.58 -7.08 -2.31
N GLU A 32 19.93 -8.22 -2.16
CA GLU A 32 18.92 -8.69 -3.10
C GLU A 32 17.69 -7.82 -3.09
N ARG A 33 17.19 -7.43 -1.90
CA ARG A 33 16.04 -6.53 -1.78
C ARG A 33 16.28 -5.17 -2.40
N LYS A 34 17.51 -4.63 -2.31
CA LYS A 34 17.91 -3.30 -2.79
C LYS A 34 18.53 -3.31 -4.18
N ARG A 35 18.71 -4.49 -4.79
CA ARG A 35 19.27 -4.61 -6.15
C ARG A 35 18.43 -3.83 -7.16
N ASP A 36 19.11 -2.98 -7.97
CA ASP A 36 18.47 -2.32 -9.10
C ASP A 36 18.11 -3.33 -10.19
N MET A 37 16.82 -3.63 -10.29
CA MET A 37 16.26 -4.58 -11.27
C MET A 37 15.60 -3.85 -12.46
N LYS A 38 15.89 -2.56 -12.65
CA LYS A 38 15.34 -1.71 -13.70
C LYS A 38 13.82 -1.56 -13.65
N ALA A 39 13.22 -1.76 -12.47
CA ALA A 39 11.84 -1.48 -12.21
C ALA A 39 11.61 0.02 -12.01
N PHE A 40 10.35 0.48 -12.01
CA PHE A 40 10.02 1.90 -11.87
C PHE A 40 10.55 2.52 -10.57
N PHE A 41 10.54 1.77 -9.47
CA PHE A 41 11.15 2.12 -8.18
C PHE A 41 12.47 1.37 -7.93
N GLU A 42 13.16 0.99 -9.01
CA GLU A 42 14.47 0.34 -9.05
C GLU A 42 14.50 -1.06 -8.44
N SER A 43 14.00 -1.24 -7.23
CA SER A 43 14.16 -2.47 -6.44
C SER A 43 12.87 -2.90 -5.73
N ILE A 44 12.89 -4.09 -5.16
CA ILE A 44 11.84 -4.56 -4.23
C ILE A 44 11.72 -3.59 -3.06
N HIS A 45 12.83 -3.22 -2.42
CA HIS A 45 12.85 -2.31 -1.29
C HIS A 45 12.27 -0.93 -1.64
N GLY A 46 12.64 -0.37 -2.79
CA GLY A 46 12.09 0.90 -3.28
C GLY A 46 10.59 0.84 -3.53
N THR A 47 10.10 -0.26 -4.12
CA THR A 47 8.66 -0.45 -4.38
C THR A 47 7.86 -0.62 -3.08
N LEU A 48 8.38 -1.37 -2.10
CA LEU A 48 7.74 -1.52 -0.79
C LEU A 48 7.69 -0.19 -0.01
N ASN A 49 8.76 0.61 -0.06
CA ASN A 49 8.76 1.97 0.51
C ASN A 49 7.72 2.87 -0.15
N HIS A 50 7.62 2.82 -1.50
CA HIS A 50 6.62 3.59 -2.23
C HIS A 50 5.19 3.22 -1.82
N LEU A 51 4.88 1.93 -1.69
CA LEU A 51 3.57 1.46 -1.23
C LEU A 51 3.24 1.99 0.17
N LEU A 52 4.18 1.91 1.09
CA LEU A 52 4.00 2.43 2.45
C LEU A 52 3.81 3.96 2.45
N LEU A 53 4.65 4.68 1.71
CA LEU A 53 4.61 6.13 1.60
C LEU A 53 3.26 6.62 1.09
N THR A 54 2.76 6.02 0.01
CA THR A 54 1.48 6.42 -0.59
C THR A 54 0.30 6.11 0.31
N ASP A 55 0.30 4.98 1.02
CA ASP A 55 -0.73 4.69 2.01
C ASP A 55 -0.74 5.72 3.14
N LYS A 56 0.44 6.09 3.68
CA LYS A 56 0.53 7.13 4.72
C LYS A 56 0.02 8.49 4.24
N VAL A 57 0.29 8.85 2.98
CA VAL A 57 -0.24 10.08 2.37
C VAL A 57 -1.76 10.02 2.27
N TRP A 58 -2.34 8.90 1.80
CA TRP A 58 -3.79 8.76 1.68
C TRP A 58 -4.48 8.69 3.03
N LEU A 59 -3.97 7.94 3.98
CA LEU A 59 -4.49 7.91 5.36
C LEU A 59 -4.47 9.29 5.99
N GLY A 60 -3.37 10.03 5.83
CA GLY A 60 -3.26 11.40 6.33
C GLY A 60 -4.32 12.33 5.75
N ARG A 61 -4.65 12.20 4.45
CA ARG A 61 -5.73 12.96 3.80
C ARG A 61 -7.12 12.55 4.32
N ILE A 62 -7.37 11.25 4.47
CA ILE A 62 -8.65 10.72 4.94
C ILE A 62 -8.92 11.15 6.38
N GLU A 63 -7.90 11.13 7.24
CA GLU A 63 -8.00 11.45 8.67
C GLU A 63 -7.77 12.93 8.99
N ASN A 64 -7.57 13.75 7.98
CA ASN A 64 -7.24 15.17 8.12
C ASN A 64 -5.98 15.44 8.96
N GLN A 65 -4.97 14.56 8.82
CA GLN A 65 -3.65 14.64 9.43
C GLN A 65 -2.58 14.50 8.34
N PRO A 66 -2.33 15.52 7.50
CA PRO A 66 -1.50 15.41 6.33
C PRO A 66 -0.11 14.83 6.62
N PHE A 67 0.27 13.82 5.86
CA PHE A 67 1.61 13.26 5.87
C PHE A 67 2.41 13.92 4.74
N SER A 68 3.45 14.65 5.11
CA SER A 68 4.28 15.40 4.15
C SER A 68 5.44 14.54 3.66
N VAL A 69 5.65 14.56 2.35
CA VAL A 69 6.78 13.89 1.68
C VAL A 69 7.39 14.84 0.66
N SER A 70 8.67 14.72 0.41
CA SER A 70 9.39 15.53 -0.58
C SER A 70 9.22 14.98 -2.00
N SER A 71 9.03 13.67 -2.13
CA SER A 71 8.89 12.95 -3.40
C SER A 71 8.14 11.63 -3.17
N LEU A 72 7.42 11.15 -4.17
CA LEU A 72 6.82 9.81 -4.16
C LEU A 72 7.84 8.67 -4.34
N ARG A 73 9.13 9.01 -4.52
CA ARG A 73 10.27 8.08 -4.57
C ARG A 73 11.11 8.09 -3.29
N GLU A 74 10.66 8.80 -2.27
CA GLU A 74 11.38 8.89 -0.99
C GLU A 74 11.44 7.52 -0.31
N ILE A 75 12.62 7.14 0.17
CA ILE A 75 12.82 5.96 1.00
C ILE A 75 12.54 6.38 2.44
N LEU A 76 11.41 5.92 2.99
CA LEU A 76 11.03 6.23 4.37
C LEU A 76 11.86 5.44 5.38
N TYR A 77 12.19 4.20 5.05
CA TYR A 77 12.93 3.28 5.91
C TYR A 77 13.98 2.55 5.09
N GLU A 78 15.25 2.75 5.47
CA GLU A 78 16.38 2.02 4.88
C GLU A 78 16.51 0.60 5.44
N ASP A 79 16.18 0.43 6.71
CA ASP A 79 16.14 -0.86 7.37
C ASP A 79 14.86 -1.61 7.03
N PHE A 80 15.00 -2.90 6.65
CA PHE A 80 13.86 -3.71 6.23
C PHE A 80 12.94 -4.08 7.39
N ASP A 81 13.46 -4.31 8.58
CA ASP A 81 12.64 -4.69 9.74
C ASP A 81 11.83 -3.48 10.23
N GLU A 82 12.41 -2.28 10.18
CA GLU A 82 11.67 -1.03 10.44
C GLU A 82 10.58 -0.78 9.39
N LEU A 83 10.88 -0.99 8.11
CA LEU A 83 9.92 -0.90 7.01
C LEU A 83 8.76 -1.88 7.22
N ARG A 84 9.06 -3.13 7.57
CA ARG A 84 8.07 -4.17 7.86
C ARG A 84 7.18 -3.80 9.06
N ALA A 85 7.78 -3.39 10.15
CA ALA A 85 7.06 -3.00 11.35
C ALA A 85 6.09 -1.82 11.08
N GLU A 86 6.52 -0.84 10.27
CA GLU A 86 5.64 0.27 9.89
C GLU A 86 4.55 -0.15 8.91
N ARG A 87 4.83 -1.11 8.00
CA ARG A 87 3.79 -1.70 7.15
C ARG A 87 2.69 -2.36 7.98
N GLU A 88 3.06 -3.16 8.96
CA GLU A 88 2.12 -3.84 9.85
C GLU A 88 1.24 -2.83 10.62
N ARG A 89 1.85 -1.75 11.15
CA ARG A 89 1.09 -0.66 11.82
C ARG A 89 0.15 0.05 10.87
N THR A 90 0.59 0.28 9.63
CA THR A 90 -0.22 0.97 8.61
C THR A 90 -1.38 0.11 8.15
N ASP A 91 -1.19 -1.20 7.98
CA ASP A 91 -2.27 -2.14 7.66
C ASP A 91 -3.32 -2.20 8.76
N ALA A 92 -2.90 -2.27 10.02
CA ALA A 92 -3.81 -2.21 11.18
C ALA A 92 -4.62 -0.90 11.22
N ARG A 93 -4.01 0.22 10.83
CA ARG A 93 -4.67 1.52 10.72
C ARG A 93 -5.70 1.53 9.59
N ILE A 94 -5.39 0.97 8.40
CA ILE A 94 -6.34 0.80 7.29
C ILE A 94 -7.53 -0.04 7.74
N MET A 95 -7.28 -1.19 8.38
CA MET A 95 -8.33 -2.06 8.92
C MET A 95 -9.24 -1.33 9.90
N THR A 96 -8.66 -0.56 10.82
CA THR A 96 -9.40 0.24 11.80
C THR A 96 -10.24 1.32 11.12
N LEU A 97 -9.70 1.98 10.09
CA LEU A 97 -10.39 3.01 9.33
C LEU A 97 -11.63 2.43 8.64
N VAL A 98 -11.45 1.39 7.82
CA VAL A 98 -12.57 0.82 7.05
C VAL A 98 -13.60 0.13 7.95
N GLY A 99 -13.17 -0.42 9.10
CA GLY A 99 -14.05 -1.05 10.08
C GLY A 99 -15.01 -0.08 10.78
N LYS A 100 -14.72 1.23 10.75
CA LYS A 100 -15.55 2.29 11.34
C LYS A 100 -16.48 2.98 10.35
N LEU A 101 -16.33 2.73 9.05
CA LEU A 101 -17.12 3.38 8.01
C LEU A 101 -18.54 2.83 7.95
N ASN A 102 -19.46 3.70 7.58
CA ASN A 102 -20.79 3.34 7.10
C ASN A 102 -20.98 3.84 5.67
N GLU A 103 -22.05 3.39 4.98
CA GLU A 103 -22.28 3.70 3.56
C GLU A 103 -22.38 5.23 3.28
N SER A 104 -22.88 6.01 4.24
CA SER A 104 -22.99 7.45 4.06
C SER A 104 -21.64 8.18 4.08
N ASP A 105 -20.63 7.61 4.78
CA ASP A 105 -19.29 8.17 4.84
C ASP A 105 -18.59 8.15 3.48
N LEU A 106 -18.94 7.19 2.63
CA LEU A 106 -18.32 7.01 1.32
C LEU A 106 -18.51 8.19 0.38
N ASN A 107 -19.58 8.98 0.57
CA ASN A 107 -19.87 10.17 -0.21
C ASN A 107 -19.08 11.42 0.25
N ARG A 108 -18.35 11.33 1.39
CA ARG A 108 -17.54 12.44 1.88
C ARG A 108 -16.46 12.81 0.87
N VAL A 109 -16.40 14.08 0.49
CA VAL A 109 -15.40 14.60 -0.45
C VAL A 109 -14.11 14.97 0.30
N LEU A 110 -12.99 14.44 -0.17
CA LEU A 110 -11.66 14.82 0.26
C LEU A 110 -11.08 15.81 -0.74
N SER A 111 -10.71 16.99 -0.26
CA SER A 111 -10.05 18.02 -1.07
C SER A 111 -8.58 18.12 -0.64
N TYR A 112 -7.65 18.09 -1.59
CA TYR A 112 -6.22 18.17 -1.32
C TYR A 112 -5.48 18.80 -2.50
N HIS A 113 -4.23 19.21 -2.27
CA HIS A 113 -3.32 19.60 -3.33
C HIS A 113 -2.47 18.41 -3.76
N SER A 114 -2.54 18.05 -5.04
CA SER A 114 -1.80 16.90 -5.59
C SER A 114 -0.33 17.25 -5.79
N ILE A 115 0.56 16.41 -5.25
CA ILE A 115 2.01 16.49 -5.48
C ILE A 115 2.34 16.18 -6.95
N MET A 116 1.62 15.22 -7.56
CA MET A 116 1.85 14.77 -8.94
C MET A 116 1.47 15.81 -9.99
N THR A 117 0.30 16.42 -9.83
CA THR A 117 -0.25 17.35 -10.85
C THR A 117 -0.07 18.82 -10.48
N ASN A 118 0.45 19.09 -9.28
CA ASN A 118 0.58 20.42 -8.70
C ASN A 118 -0.73 21.25 -8.79
N SER A 119 -1.85 20.59 -8.51
CA SER A 119 -3.18 21.20 -8.62
C SER A 119 -4.13 20.73 -7.51
N ALA A 120 -5.17 21.53 -7.24
CA ALA A 120 -6.23 21.14 -6.33
C ALA A 120 -7.04 19.98 -6.92
N GLN A 121 -7.32 18.99 -6.08
CA GLN A 121 -8.11 17.80 -6.42
C GLN A 121 -9.19 17.59 -5.37
N ALA A 122 -10.30 16.97 -5.79
CA ALA A 122 -11.39 16.60 -4.91
C ALA A 122 -12.00 15.28 -5.39
N PHE A 123 -12.04 14.28 -4.51
CA PHE A 123 -12.61 12.96 -4.79
C PHE A 123 -13.45 12.50 -3.59
N SER A 124 -14.48 11.70 -3.85
CA SER A 124 -15.23 11.05 -2.78
C SER A 124 -14.40 9.95 -2.10
N LEU A 125 -14.73 9.62 -0.86
CA LEU A 125 -13.99 8.63 -0.08
C LEU A 125 -14.02 7.25 -0.75
N ASP A 126 -15.11 6.86 -1.40
CA ASP A 126 -15.20 5.59 -2.17
C ASP A 126 -14.19 5.55 -3.31
N GLN A 127 -14.03 6.67 -4.06
CA GLN A 127 -13.02 6.76 -5.13
C GLN A 127 -11.60 6.67 -4.56
N VAL A 128 -11.34 7.30 -3.42
CA VAL A 128 -10.04 7.26 -2.76
C VAL A 128 -9.71 5.86 -2.24
N LEU A 129 -10.65 5.17 -1.59
CA LEU A 129 -10.46 3.79 -1.12
C LEU A 129 -10.28 2.81 -2.29
N THR A 130 -11.06 2.96 -3.35
CA THR A 130 -10.88 2.18 -4.59
C THR A 130 -9.48 2.40 -5.15
N HIS A 131 -9.03 3.65 -5.25
CA HIS A 131 -7.67 3.95 -5.70
C HIS A 131 -6.62 3.32 -4.79
N LEU A 132 -6.74 3.41 -3.47
CA LEU A 132 -5.79 2.86 -2.50
C LEU A 132 -5.59 1.36 -2.72
N PHE A 133 -6.66 0.58 -2.79
CA PHE A 133 -6.55 -0.88 -2.94
C PHE A 133 -6.07 -1.31 -4.33
N LEU A 134 -6.50 -0.63 -5.39
CA LEU A 134 -6.00 -0.88 -6.75
C LEU A 134 -4.51 -0.51 -6.89
N HIS A 135 -4.08 0.57 -6.27
CA HIS A 135 -2.67 0.99 -6.24
C HIS A 135 -1.79 -0.05 -5.53
N GLN A 136 -2.25 -0.57 -4.39
CA GLN A 136 -1.59 -1.65 -3.67
C GLN A 136 -1.46 -2.91 -4.56
N THR A 137 -2.55 -3.32 -5.20
CA THR A 137 -2.56 -4.50 -6.08
C THR A 137 -1.63 -4.31 -7.27
N HIS A 138 -1.62 -3.12 -7.90
CA HIS A 138 -0.75 -2.80 -9.01
C HIS A 138 0.73 -2.97 -8.65
N HIS A 139 1.18 -2.36 -7.56
CA HIS A 139 2.58 -2.41 -7.17
C HIS A 139 2.99 -3.76 -6.56
N ARG A 140 2.08 -4.47 -5.88
CA ARG A 140 2.35 -5.86 -5.48
C ARG A 140 2.57 -6.77 -6.68
N GLY A 141 1.84 -6.57 -7.79
CA GLY A 141 2.11 -7.26 -9.05
C GLY A 141 3.52 -6.99 -9.59
N GLN A 142 4.06 -5.78 -9.41
CA GLN A 142 5.46 -5.49 -9.74
C GLN A 142 6.42 -6.21 -8.77
N VAL A 143 6.17 -6.15 -7.47
CA VAL A 143 6.99 -6.82 -6.45
C VAL A 143 7.01 -8.34 -6.68
N SER A 144 5.87 -8.97 -6.97
CA SER A 144 5.80 -10.42 -7.23
C SER A 144 6.69 -10.83 -8.40
N THR A 145 6.70 -10.03 -9.47
CA THR A 145 7.58 -10.26 -10.62
C THR A 145 9.06 -10.18 -10.22
N LEU A 146 9.45 -9.18 -9.42
CA LEU A 146 10.83 -9.01 -8.98
C LEU A 146 11.27 -10.15 -8.04
N ILE A 147 10.39 -10.59 -7.13
CA ILE A 147 10.62 -11.73 -6.23
C ILE A 147 10.89 -13.00 -7.06
N SER A 148 10.02 -13.27 -8.07
CA SER A 148 10.16 -14.43 -8.95
C SER A 148 11.45 -14.39 -9.78
N GLN A 149 11.86 -13.22 -10.25
CA GLN A 149 13.11 -13.04 -11.01
C GLN A 149 14.35 -13.34 -10.16
N LEU A 150 14.25 -13.17 -8.85
CA LEU A 150 15.32 -13.57 -7.91
C LEU A 150 15.24 -15.05 -7.50
N GLY A 151 14.25 -15.80 -7.99
CA GLY A 151 14.09 -17.23 -7.73
C GLY A 151 13.37 -17.56 -6.43
N TYR A 152 12.69 -16.60 -5.81
CA TYR A 152 11.92 -16.81 -4.59
C TYR A 152 10.42 -17.00 -4.89
N ASP A 153 9.74 -17.70 -3.99
CA ASP A 153 8.29 -17.88 -4.01
C ASP A 153 7.62 -16.79 -3.16
N PHE A 154 6.55 -16.17 -3.68
CA PHE A 154 5.75 -15.19 -2.96
C PHE A 154 4.37 -15.72 -2.56
N GLY A 155 4.02 -16.96 -2.94
CA GLY A 155 2.75 -17.64 -2.61
C GLY A 155 1.58 -17.22 -3.51
N GLU A 156 0.38 -17.70 -3.14
CA GLU A 156 -0.88 -17.38 -3.84
C GLU A 156 -1.35 -15.96 -3.57
N THR A 157 -1.95 -15.33 -4.58
CA THR A 157 -2.38 -13.93 -4.50
C THR A 157 -3.86 -13.72 -4.80
N ASP A 158 -4.63 -14.78 -4.97
CA ASP A 158 -6.05 -14.68 -5.30
C ASP A 158 -6.87 -14.29 -4.07
N ILE A 159 -7.60 -13.17 -4.18
CA ILE A 159 -8.43 -12.64 -3.10
C ILE A 159 -9.48 -13.64 -2.59
N LEU A 160 -9.90 -14.59 -3.44
CA LEU A 160 -10.90 -15.60 -3.08
C LEU A 160 -10.41 -16.63 -2.06
N TRP A 161 -9.09 -16.74 -1.85
CA TRP A 161 -8.47 -17.72 -0.96
C TRP A 161 -7.97 -17.12 0.36
N VAL A 162 -8.22 -15.84 0.57
CA VAL A 162 -7.89 -15.17 1.85
C VAL A 162 -9.11 -15.20 2.76
N GLU A 163 -8.97 -15.86 3.91
CA GLU A 163 -10.00 -15.95 4.97
C GLU A 163 -10.07 -14.68 5.82
#